data_4e24180bc55faa156b5b1b4b58196893
#
_entry.id   4e24180bc55faa156b5b1b4b58196893
#
_cell.length_a   1.000
_cell.length_b   1.000
_cell.length_c   1.000
_cell.angle_alpha   90.00
_cell.angle_beta   90.00
_cell.angle_gamma   90.00
#
_symmetry.space_group_name_H-M   'P 1'
#
loop_
_entity.id
_entity.type
_entity.pdbx_description
1 polymer ?
#
loop_
_entity_poly.entity_id
_entity_poly.type
_entity_poly.pdbx_seq_one_letter_code
_entity_poly.pdbx_strand_id
1 'polypeptide(L)'
;MLNVNENITGVRREYTVSFTKVQHGQRKIEDGDVSANRPQPVGRVPRVARILALAHHFDRLIEQGIVKDYADIARLTQLSRARVAQIMTLKFLAPSIQEEIAWLPNSFGRDKVQEKAVRKIAMMADWEEQLKCWQRFV
;
A
#
# COMPACT_ATOMS: atom_id res chain seq x y z
N MET A 1 -25.87 28.69 5.44
CA MET A 1 -24.43 28.95 5.68
C MET A 1 -24.28 29.53 7.08
N LEU A 2 -23.59 28.85 7.94
CA LEU A 2 -23.25 29.33 9.29
C LEU A 2 -21.75 29.68 9.29
N ASN A 3 -21.44 30.94 9.63
CA ASN A 3 -20.06 31.38 9.85
C ASN A 3 -19.78 31.29 11.37
N VAL A 4 -18.83 30.46 11.73
CA VAL A 4 -18.35 30.35 13.12
C VAL A 4 -17.02 31.07 13.20
N ASN A 5 -16.96 32.14 14.00
CA ASN A 5 -15.74 32.91 14.24
C ASN A 5 -15.15 32.47 15.58
N GLU A 6 -14.02 31.82 15.57
CA GLU A 6 -13.22 31.58 16.78
C GLU A 6 -12.00 32.51 16.79
N ASN A 7 -11.93 33.37 17.83
CA ASN A 7 -10.75 34.18 18.13
C ASN A 7 -9.89 33.42 19.15
N ILE A 8 -8.86 32.73 18.71
CA ILE A 8 -7.84 32.17 19.60
C ILE A 8 -6.53 32.94 19.31
N THR A 9 -6.03 33.63 20.33
CA THR A 9 -4.74 34.34 20.31
C THR A 9 -4.54 35.33 19.14
N GLY A 10 -5.53 36.18 18.86
CA GLY A 10 -5.44 37.23 17.84
C GLY A 10 -5.50 36.77 16.38
N VAL A 11 -5.66 35.47 16.14
CA VAL A 11 -5.84 34.89 14.80
C VAL A 11 -7.31 34.64 14.55
N ARG A 12 -7.91 35.39 13.65
CA ARG A 12 -9.29 35.19 13.19
C ARG A 12 -9.31 34.00 12.25
N ARG A 13 -10.06 32.93 12.59
CA ARG A 13 -10.34 31.81 11.71
C ARG A 13 -11.79 31.86 11.25
N GLU A 14 -12.01 31.86 9.96
CA GLU A 14 -13.34 31.79 9.36
C GLU A 14 -13.53 30.40 8.76
N TYR A 15 -14.66 29.76 9.14
CA TYR A 15 -15.06 28.47 8.60
C TYR A 15 -16.35 28.63 7.82
N THR A 16 -16.38 28.15 6.60
CA THR A 16 -17.60 28.08 5.79
C THR A 16 -18.13 26.66 5.85
N VAL A 17 -19.35 26.49 6.36
CA VAL A 17 -20.00 25.19 6.51
C VAL A 17 -21.17 25.10 5.55
N SER A 18 -21.24 24.05 4.76
CA SER A 18 -22.36 23.77 3.88
C SER A 18 -23.17 22.55 4.37
N PHE A 19 -24.49 22.61 4.15
CA PHE A 19 -25.39 21.53 4.53
C PHE A 19 -25.82 20.77 3.26
N THR A 20 -25.49 19.47 3.21
CA THR A 20 -25.91 18.59 2.12
C THR A 20 -27.04 17.68 2.59
N LYS A 21 -28.08 17.54 1.78
CA LYS A 21 -29.18 16.61 2.07
C LYS A 21 -28.77 15.20 1.65
N VAL A 22 -28.61 14.31 2.64
CA VAL A 22 -28.29 12.89 2.39
C VAL A 22 -29.61 12.10 2.30
N GLN A 23 -29.57 10.95 1.62
CA GLN A 23 -30.70 10.02 1.56
C GLN A 23 -31.24 9.73 2.99
N HIS A 24 -32.55 9.62 3.12
CA HIS A 24 -33.29 9.45 4.38
C HIS A 24 -33.45 10.70 5.28
N GLY A 25 -33.32 11.91 4.72
CA GLY A 25 -33.69 13.15 5.42
C GLY A 25 -32.72 13.62 6.49
N GLN A 26 -31.59 12.95 6.69
CA GLN A 26 -30.53 13.43 7.58
C GLN A 26 -29.70 14.51 6.87
N ARG A 27 -29.34 15.56 7.60
CA ARG A 27 -28.44 16.61 7.12
C ARG A 27 -27.04 16.35 7.62
N LYS A 28 -26.08 16.31 6.72
CA LYS A 28 -24.67 16.23 7.06
C LYS A 28 -24.05 17.61 6.97
N ILE A 29 -23.29 18.00 7.98
CA ILE A 29 -22.51 19.23 7.98
C ILE A 29 -21.17 18.92 7.34
N GLU A 30 -20.82 19.64 6.30
CA GLU A 30 -19.54 19.51 5.62
C GLU A 30 -18.79 20.84 5.66
N ASP A 31 -17.52 20.81 5.98
CA ASP A 31 -16.67 21.99 6.01
C ASP A 31 -16.30 22.44 4.58
N GLY A 32 -16.59 23.69 4.27
CA GLY A 32 -16.09 24.36 3.08
C GLY A 32 -16.82 24.07 1.77
N ASP A 33 -16.20 24.45 0.70
CA ASP A 33 -16.67 24.24 -0.66
C ASP A 33 -16.42 22.77 -1.04
N VAL A 34 -17.49 21.98 -1.04
CA VAL A 34 -17.47 20.49 -1.19
C VAL A 34 -16.83 20.05 -2.51
N SER A 35 -16.76 20.92 -3.50
CA SER A 35 -16.15 20.60 -4.78
C SER A 35 -14.60 20.80 -4.80
N ALA A 36 -14.11 21.76 -4.03
CA ALA A 36 -12.69 22.14 -4.05
C ALA A 36 -11.83 21.34 -3.06
N ASN A 37 -12.43 20.77 -2.00
CA ASN A 37 -11.69 20.16 -0.89
C ASN A 37 -12.06 18.70 -0.61
N ARG A 38 -12.62 18.00 -1.60
CA ARG A 38 -12.65 16.53 -1.50
C ARG A 38 -11.20 16.06 -1.54
N PRO A 39 -10.70 15.39 -0.48
CA PRO A 39 -9.40 14.76 -0.59
C PRO A 39 -9.46 13.88 -1.84
N GLN A 40 -8.62 14.19 -2.83
CA GLN A 40 -8.45 13.35 -4.01
C GLN A 40 -8.22 11.93 -3.48
N PRO A 41 -8.89 10.93 -4.00
CA PRO A 41 -8.68 9.57 -3.54
C PRO A 41 -7.19 9.26 -3.65
N VAL A 42 -6.52 9.21 -2.53
CA VAL A 42 -5.12 8.80 -2.48
C VAL A 42 -5.12 7.30 -2.79
N GLY A 43 -4.66 6.94 -3.97
CA GLY A 43 -4.56 5.54 -4.36
C GLY A 43 -3.74 4.75 -3.32
N ARG A 44 -4.02 3.48 -3.17
CA ARG A 44 -3.27 2.59 -2.27
C ARG A 44 -1.99 2.11 -2.93
N VAL A 45 -0.95 1.92 -2.14
CA VAL A 45 0.26 1.23 -2.58
C VAL A 45 -0.10 -0.18 -3.08
N PRO A 46 0.35 -0.60 -4.27
CA PRO A 46 0.06 -1.92 -4.81
C PRO A 46 0.42 -3.03 -3.83
N ARG A 47 -0.40 -4.07 -3.79
CA ARG A 47 -0.21 -5.20 -2.87
C ARG A 47 1.16 -5.85 -3.03
N VAL A 48 1.63 -6.04 -4.25
CA VAL A 48 2.94 -6.66 -4.54
C VAL A 48 4.09 -5.85 -3.94
N ALA A 49 4.04 -4.51 -4.00
CA ALA A 49 5.06 -3.65 -3.42
C ALA A 49 5.08 -3.77 -1.88
N ARG A 50 3.91 -3.82 -1.25
CA ARG A 50 3.83 -4.03 0.21
C ARG A 50 4.37 -5.39 0.64
N ILE A 51 4.10 -6.44 -0.14
CA ILE A 51 4.57 -7.80 0.17
C ILE A 51 6.08 -7.90 -0.05
N LEU A 52 6.62 -7.26 -1.08
CA LEU A 52 8.06 -7.18 -1.30
C LEU A 52 8.76 -6.46 -0.14
N ALA A 53 8.22 -5.34 0.31
CA ALA A 53 8.74 -4.63 1.49
C ALA A 53 8.70 -5.50 2.75
N LEU A 54 7.63 -6.27 2.92
CA LEU A 54 7.49 -7.21 4.02
C LEU A 54 8.53 -8.34 3.95
N ALA A 55 8.82 -8.86 2.75
CA ALA A 55 9.86 -9.86 2.54
C ALA A 55 11.24 -9.35 2.97
N HIS A 56 11.59 -8.13 2.59
CA HIS A 56 12.84 -7.50 3.02
C HIS A 56 12.86 -7.22 4.52
N HIS A 57 11.73 -6.87 5.11
CA HIS A 57 11.64 -6.70 6.56
C HIS A 57 11.86 -8.02 7.30
N PHE A 58 11.25 -9.11 6.89
CA PHE A 58 11.45 -10.42 7.48
C PHE A 58 12.91 -10.89 7.35
N ASP A 59 13.51 -10.68 6.20
CA ASP A 59 14.91 -11.01 5.97
C ASP A 59 15.84 -10.26 6.93
N ARG A 60 15.60 -8.97 7.12
CA ARG A 60 16.35 -8.16 8.08
C ARG A 60 16.20 -8.66 9.51
N LEU A 61 15.01 -9.11 9.90
CA LEU A 61 14.80 -9.68 11.24
C LEU A 61 15.62 -10.97 11.45
N ILE A 62 15.77 -11.79 10.41
CA ILE A 62 16.59 -12.99 10.43
C ILE A 62 18.07 -12.60 10.50
N GLU A 63 18.53 -11.66 9.68
CA GLU A 63 19.91 -11.18 9.68
C GLU A 63 20.34 -10.58 11.03
N GLN A 64 19.43 -9.86 11.69
CA GLN A 64 19.65 -9.28 13.00
C GLN A 64 19.54 -10.29 14.16
N GLY A 65 19.18 -11.53 13.86
CA GLY A 65 19.00 -12.57 14.87
C GLY A 65 17.78 -12.38 15.79
N ILE A 66 16.86 -11.48 15.43
CA ILE A 66 15.62 -11.25 16.20
C ILE A 66 14.69 -12.45 16.06
N VAL A 67 14.65 -13.07 14.89
CA VAL A 67 13.96 -14.33 14.60
C VAL A 67 14.95 -15.33 14.02
N LYS A 68 14.73 -16.62 14.25
CA LYS A 68 15.65 -17.68 13.81
C LYS A 68 15.38 -18.10 12.37
N ASP A 69 14.14 -18.29 12.05
CA ASP A 69 13.70 -18.88 10.77
C ASP A 69 12.28 -18.48 10.38
N TYR A 70 11.80 -19.00 9.27
CA TYR A 70 10.43 -18.76 8.79
C TYR A 70 9.35 -19.27 9.73
N ALA A 71 9.64 -20.31 10.52
CA ALA A 71 8.72 -20.83 11.51
C ALA A 71 8.49 -19.83 12.65
N ASP A 72 9.55 -19.19 13.10
CA ASP A 72 9.47 -18.11 14.09
C ASP A 72 8.66 -16.92 13.57
N ILE A 73 8.92 -16.51 12.34
CA ILE A 73 8.15 -15.44 11.68
C ILE A 73 6.67 -15.83 11.62
N ALA A 74 6.35 -17.03 11.18
CA ALA A 74 4.98 -17.54 11.08
C ALA A 74 4.27 -17.48 12.44
N ARG A 75 4.94 -17.91 13.49
CA ARG A 75 4.42 -17.90 14.86
C ARG A 75 4.14 -16.49 15.36
N LEU A 76 5.07 -15.55 15.17
CA LEU A 76 4.95 -14.17 15.64
C LEU A 76 3.92 -13.35 14.85
N THR A 77 3.78 -13.62 13.57
CA THR A 77 2.85 -12.89 12.68
C THR A 77 1.49 -13.55 12.55
N GLN A 78 1.30 -14.74 13.14
CA GLN A 78 0.09 -15.57 12.98
C GLN A 78 -0.21 -15.94 11.51
N LEU A 79 0.83 -15.99 10.67
CA LEU A 79 0.76 -16.49 9.31
C LEU A 79 1.12 -17.96 9.26
N SER A 80 0.68 -18.67 8.20
CA SER A 80 1.17 -20.01 7.95
C SER A 80 2.63 -19.98 7.45
N ARG A 81 3.39 -21.06 7.70
CA ARG A 81 4.75 -21.20 7.15
C ARG A 81 4.77 -21.10 5.63
N ALA A 82 3.77 -21.71 4.98
CA ALA A 82 3.60 -21.62 3.54
C ALA A 82 3.42 -20.17 3.07
N ARG A 83 2.68 -19.35 3.81
CA ARG A 83 2.50 -17.93 3.48
C ARG A 83 3.80 -17.15 3.65
N VAL A 84 4.54 -17.38 4.72
CA VAL A 84 5.85 -16.76 4.92
C VAL A 84 6.81 -17.14 3.79
N ALA A 85 6.89 -18.40 3.40
CA ALA A 85 7.70 -18.85 2.28
C ALA A 85 7.31 -18.17 0.95
N GLN A 86 6.01 -18.03 0.69
CA GLN A 86 5.52 -17.31 -0.50
C GLN A 86 5.93 -15.84 -0.50
N ILE A 87 5.90 -15.17 0.64
CA ILE A 87 6.35 -13.79 0.78
C ILE A 87 7.85 -13.71 0.51
N MET A 88 8.63 -14.58 1.13
CA MET A 88 10.09 -14.60 0.99
C MET A 88 10.56 -14.94 -0.42
N THR A 89 9.76 -15.67 -1.21
CA THR A 89 10.07 -15.96 -2.61
C THR A 89 10.30 -14.70 -3.43
N LEU A 90 9.65 -13.59 -3.12
CA LEU A 90 9.81 -12.33 -3.84
C LEU A 90 11.23 -11.75 -3.76
N LYS A 91 12.01 -12.14 -2.79
CA LYS A 91 13.43 -11.73 -2.68
C LYS A 91 14.33 -12.30 -3.79
N PHE A 92 13.89 -13.39 -4.44
CA PHE A 92 14.63 -14.01 -5.53
C PHE A 92 14.43 -13.33 -6.90
N LEU A 93 13.59 -12.29 -6.94
CA LEU A 93 13.45 -11.45 -8.12
C LEU A 93 14.77 -10.72 -8.44
N ALA A 94 15.01 -10.51 -9.73
CA ALA A 94 16.12 -9.66 -10.18
C ALA A 94 16.01 -8.27 -9.50
N PRO A 95 17.14 -7.68 -9.07
CA PRO A 95 17.13 -6.40 -8.35
C PRO A 95 16.40 -5.28 -9.11
N SER A 96 16.54 -5.21 -10.42
CA SER A 96 15.84 -4.23 -11.26
C SER A 96 14.32 -4.39 -11.21
N ILE A 97 13.82 -5.63 -11.18
CA ILE A 97 12.37 -5.90 -11.03
C ILE A 97 11.88 -5.46 -9.65
N GLN A 98 12.66 -5.73 -8.60
CA GLN A 98 12.32 -5.29 -7.25
C GLN A 98 12.25 -3.76 -7.16
N GLU A 99 13.18 -3.06 -7.80
CA GLU A 99 13.18 -1.61 -7.87
C GLU A 99 11.95 -1.08 -8.61
N GLU A 100 11.62 -1.62 -9.77
CA GLU A 100 10.41 -1.24 -10.51
C GLU A 100 9.13 -1.48 -9.69
N ILE A 101 9.04 -2.60 -8.97
CA ILE A 101 7.90 -2.88 -8.08
C ILE A 101 7.79 -1.83 -6.97
N ALA A 102 8.92 -1.40 -6.40
CA ALA A 102 8.93 -0.38 -5.36
C ALA A 102 8.42 0.99 -5.86
N TRP A 103 8.61 1.29 -7.15
CA TRP A 103 8.18 2.53 -7.78
C TRP A 103 6.84 2.42 -8.53
N LEU A 104 6.12 1.32 -8.41
CA LEU A 104 4.80 1.20 -9.02
C LEU A 104 3.86 2.30 -8.51
N PRO A 105 3.09 2.94 -9.41
CA PRO A 105 2.15 3.97 -9.02
C PRO A 105 1.04 3.41 -8.13
N ASN A 106 0.49 4.24 -7.27
CA ASN A 106 -0.64 3.89 -6.45
C ASN A 106 -1.83 3.43 -7.31
N SER A 107 -2.50 2.38 -6.87
CA SER A 107 -3.68 1.84 -7.55
C SER A 107 -4.98 2.35 -6.94
N PHE A 108 -5.94 2.67 -7.81
CA PHE A 108 -7.27 3.15 -7.44
C PHE A 108 -8.35 2.06 -7.53
N GLY A 109 -7.97 0.84 -7.80
CA GLY A 109 -8.87 -0.29 -7.96
C GLY A 109 -8.11 -1.60 -7.86
N ARG A 110 -8.32 -2.47 -8.83
CA ARG A 110 -7.60 -3.73 -8.91
C ARG A 110 -6.14 -3.48 -9.34
N ASP A 111 -5.21 -4.06 -8.62
CA ASP A 111 -3.79 -3.96 -8.96
C ASP A 111 -3.52 -4.58 -10.34
N LYS A 112 -2.84 -3.85 -11.22
CA LYS A 112 -2.46 -4.35 -12.54
C LYS A 112 -1.48 -5.52 -12.42
N VAL A 113 -0.52 -5.39 -11.51
CA VAL A 113 0.50 -6.41 -11.23
C VAL A 113 0.05 -7.24 -10.02
N GLN A 114 -0.22 -8.52 -10.25
CA GLN A 114 -0.70 -9.42 -9.21
C GLN A 114 0.45 -10.21 -8.58
N GLU A 115 0.41 -10.35 -7.25
CA GLU A 115 1.39 -11.11 -6.47
C GLU A 115 1.63 -12.53 -7.04
N LYS A 116 0.56 -13.24 -7.42
CA LYS A 116 0.66 -14.61 -7.94
C LYS A 116 1.52 -14.69 -9.22
N ALA A 117 1.39 -13.71 -10.12
CA ALA A 117 2.18 -13.64 -11.33
C ALA A 117 3.64 -13.34 -11.02
N VAL A 118 3.90 -12.40 -10.12
CA VAL A 118 5.25 -12.02 -9.69
C VAL A 118 5.96 -13.16 -8.99
N ARG A 119 5.27 -13.94 -8.15
CA ARG A 119 5.85 -15.15 -7.53
C ARG A 119 6.29 -16.19 -8.56
N LYS A 120 5.54 -16.37 -9.63
CA LYS A 120 5.94 -17.30 -10.70
C LYS A 120 7.25 -16.86 -11.36
N ILE A 121 7.42 -15.55 -11.57
CA ILE A 121 8.67 -14.98 -12.09
C ILE A 121 9.80 -15.20 -11.09
N ALA A 122 9.59 -14.93 -9.83
CA ALA A 122 10.57 -15.11 -8.77
C ALA A 122 11.08 -16.55 -8.60
N MET A 123 10.29 -17.53 -9.04
CA MET A 123 10.68 -18.94 -9.02
C MET A 123 11.59 -19.35 -10.19
N MET A 124 11.77 -18.49 -11.19
CA MET A 124 12.72 -18.72 -12.28
C MET A 124 14.15 -18.51 -11.77
N ALA A 125 15.04 -19.43 -12.08
CA ALA A 125 16.42 -19.36 -11.59
C ALA A 125 17.25 -18.29 -12.30
N ASP A 126 16.93 -17.99 -13.54
CA ASP A 126 17.66 -17.04 -14.38
C ASP A 126 17.02 -15.65 -14.38
N TRP A 127 17.78 -14.66 -13.99
CA TRP A 127 17.33 -13.27 -13.98
C TRP A 127 17.04 -12.70 -15.37
N GLU A 128 17.71 -13.16 -16.41
CA GLU A 128 17.41 -12.74 -17.79
C GLU A 128 16.03 -13.23 -18.23
N GLU A 129 15.68 -14.46 -17.87
CA GLU A 129 14.34 -15.00 -18.10
C GLU A 129 13.30 -14.25 -17.29
N GLN A 130 13.60 -13.94 -16.02
CA GLN A 130 12.72 -13.13 -15.18
C GLN A 130 12.44 -11.78 -15.83
N LEU A 131 13.46 -11.09 -16.33
CA LEU A 131 13.32 -9.78 -16.99
C LEU A 131 12.48 -9.87 -18.25
N LYS A 132 12.70 -10.88 -19.10
CA LYS A 132 11.88 -11.10 -20.30
C LYS A 132 10.39 -11.33 -19.94
N CYS A 133 10.13 -12.11 -18.89
CA CYS A 133 8.78 -12.32 -18.42
C CYS A 133 8.18 -11.05 -17.81
N TRP A 134 8.95 -10.30 -17.04
CA TRP A 134 8.49 -9.06 -16.40
C TRP A 134 8.06 -8.02 -17.43
N GLN A 135 8.82 -7.82 -18.48
CA GLN A 135 8.50 -6.87 -19.56
C GLN A 135 7.15 -7.12 -20.23
N ARG A 136 6.61 -8.33 -20.15
CA ARG A 136 5.27 -8.66 -20.67
C ARG A 136 4.13 -8.19 -19.73
N PHE A 137 4.44 -7.86 -18.49
CA PHE A 137 3.45 -7.42 -17.51
C PHE A 137 3.38 -5.89 -17.37
N VAL A 138 4.42 -5.23 -17.78
CA VAL A 138 4.59 -3.78 -17.70
C VAL A 138 4.56 -3.18 -19.07
#